data_1926bf8347157de0f8462f153a310c1d
#
_entry.id   1926bf8347157de0f8462f153a310c1d
#
_cell.length_a   1.000
_cell.length_b   1.000
_cell.length_c   1.000
_cell.angle_alpha   90.00
_cell.angle_beta   90.00
_cell.angle_gamma   90.00
#
_symmetry.space_group_name_H-M   'P 1'
#
loop_
_entity.id
_entity.type
_entity.pdbx_description
1 polymer ?
#
loop_
_entity_poly.entity_id
_entity_poly.type
_entity_poly.pdbx_seq_one_letter_code
_entity_poly.pdbx_strand_id
1 'polypeptide(L)'
;MARTRAEPAGRARSRRRARRLAVPFLISGILHAVPWWRLVLTPSWPAEATVAAGAVAAVLAVGLPVLLVSGRRRGTGVLAAAGPVWLGVVWQLFVWTLAGELLRLVLAVTGVPDPLRARATALAVLGWTAALLAWGAYRALGPVPVRERAVHVEGLGPALDGLRVVQVTDTHLGPFLSRRWTTRIVEQLDGLRADVLVHTGDLVDGRLADRRHQVEPFGAATARDARLFITGNHEYYSGAAEWTGYMESLGWTVLRNRHVVVRRGTDELVVAGIDDRTAATSGVPGHGADLDAALAGAPEGAPVVLLAHQPRQVFGAVDRVDLQLSGHTHGGQLWPFGYLVRLDQPTLAGLSRHGPRTQLYTSRGTGFWGPPFRIFAPPEIAVLTLRRARPGA
;
A
#
# COMPACT_ATOMS: atom_id res chain seq x y z
N MET A 1 39.64 35.49 -4.05
CA MET A 1 39.56 34.16 -4.68
C MET A 1 39.47 33.09 -3.59
N ALA A 2 38.29 32.68 -3.22
CA ALA A 2 38.05 31.62 -2.25
C ALA A 2 37.98 30.27 -2.99
N ARG A 3 39.00 29.42 -2.76
CA ARG A 3 39.02 28.03 -3.26
C ARG A 3 38.04 27.18 -2.44
N THR A 4 36.87 26.88 -3.00
CA THR A 4 35.98 25.85 -2.49
C THR A 4 36.68 24.48 -2.63
N ARG A 5 37.16 23.93 -1.52
CA ARG A 5 37.71 22.56 -1.46
C ARG A 5 36.57 21.56 -1.74
N ALA A 6 36.61 20.92 -2.89
CA ALA A 6 35.73 19.77 -3.18
C ALA A 6 36.01 18.65 -2.17
N GLU A 7 34.97 18.20 -1.43
CA GLU A 7 35.08 17.03 -0.55
C GLU A 7 35.42 15.78 -1.37
N PRO A 8 36.38 14.95 -0.94
CA PRO A 8 36.75 13.73 -1.66
C PRO A 8 35.55 12.76 -1.69
N ALA A 9 35.24 12.23 -2.89
CA ALA A 9 34.07 11.36 -3.17
C ALA A 9 33.85 10.19 -2.18
N GLY A 10 34.93 9.71 -1.56
CA GLY A 10 34.88 8.67 -0.52
C GLY A 10 34.21 9.13 0.77
N ARG A 11 34.45 10.38 1.21
CA ARG A 11 33.80 10.92 2.43
C ARG A 11 32.32 11.17 2.24
N ALA A 12 31.89 11.60 1.05
CA ALA A 12 30.47 11.79 0.73
C ALA A 12 29.71 10.44 0.71
N ARG A 13 30.32 9.39 0.17
CA ARG A 13 29.75 8.01 0.18
C ARG A 13 29.64 7.46 1.60
N SER A 14 30.65 7.62 2.45
CA SER A 14 30.63 7.15 3.83
C SER A 14 29.59 7.88 4.69
N ARG A 15 29.46 9.21 4.54
CA ARG A 15 28.43 10.02 5.22
C ARG A 15 27.01 9.65 4.76
N ARG A 16 26.78 9.36 3.47
CA ARG A 16 25.49 8.86 2.98
C ARG A 16 25.16 7.49 3.54
N ARG A 17 26.15 6.59 3.63
CA ARG A 17 25.96 5.26 4.24
C ARG A 17 25.65 5.35 5.72
N ALA A 18 26.39 6.18 6.48
CA ALA A 18 26.17 6.41 7.91
C ALA A 18 24.75 7.00 8.16
N ARG A 19 24.33 8.01 7.39
CA ARG A 19 22.98 8.59 7.49
C ARG A 19 21.89 7.57 7.18
N ARG A 20 22.05 6.74 6.13
CA ARG A 20 21.07 5.68 5.78
C ARG A 20 20.90 4.64 6.90
N LEU A 21 21.93 4.40 7.71
CA LEU A 21 21.85 3.51 8.86
C LEU A 21 21.31 4.22 10.11
N ALA A 22 21.69 5.47 10.35
CA ALA A 22 21.32 6.21 11.57
C ALA A 22 19.81 6.58 11.60
N VAL A 23 19.22 6.94 10.47
CA VAL A 23 17.82 7.40 10.41
C VAL A 23 16.82 6.35 10.93
N PRO A 24 16.87 5.06 10.52
CA PRO A 24 15.97 4.06 11.05
C PRO A 24 16.09 3.86 12.58
N PHE A 25 17.31 3.94 13.12
CA PHE A 25 17.52 3.85 14.58
C PHE A 25 16.99 5.08 15.32
N LEU A 26 17.16 6.28 14.76
CA LEU A 26 16.62 7.51 15.34
C LEU A 26 15.09 7.47 15.38
N ILE A 27 14.44 7.10 14.25
CA ILE A 27 12.99 6.96 14.18
C ILE A 27 12.51 5.90 15.19
N SER A 28 13.15 4.73 15.23
CA SER A 28 12.86 3.69 16.21
C SER A 28 12.99 4.19 17.63
N GLY A 29 14.07 4.93 17.95
CA GLY A 29 14.29 5.52 19.26
C GLY A 29 13.16 6.46 19.68
N ILE A 30 12.71 7.35 18.80
CA ILE A 30 11.60 8.28 19.08
C ILE A 30 10.29 7.51 19.30
N LEU A 31 9.98 6.53 18.44
CA LEU A 31 8.77 5.73 18.56
C LEU A 31 8.69 4.95 19.87
N HIS A 32 9.83 4.57 20.47
CA HIS A 32 9.87 3.86 21.75
C HIS A 32 10.00 4.80 22.95
N ALA A 33 10.77 5.88 22.84
CA ALA A 33 11.05 6.77 23.96
C ALA A 33 9.79 7.46 24.50
N VAL A 34 8.88 7.91 23.61
CA VAL A 34 7.66 8.60 24.02
C VAL A 34 6.70 7.68 24.79
N PRO A 35 6.32 6.48 24.27
CA PRO A 35 5.52 5.53 25.04
C PRO A 35 6.21 5.10 26.35
N TRP A 36 7.53 4.82 26.32
CA TRP A 36 8.26 4.44 27.52
C TRP A 36 8.19 5.53 28.58
N TRP A 37 8.43 6.78 28.23
CA TRP A 37 8.34 7.90 29.18
C TRP A 37 6.94 8.02 29.77
N ARG A 38 5.90 8.00 28.94
CA ARG A 38 4.53 8.28 29.35
C ARG A 38 3.81 7.09 29.97
N LEU A 39 4.07 5.87 29.52
CA LEU A 39 3.36 4.68 29.98
C LEU A 39 4.12 3.93 31.08
N VAL A 40 5.45 4.16 31.19
CA VAL A 40 6.29 3.41 32.13
C VAL A 40 6.85 4.33 33.24
N LEU A 41 7.54 5.41 32.90
CA LEU A 41 8.17 6.28 33.91
C LEU A 41 7.18 7.15 34.66
N THR A 42 6.31 7.86 33.92
CA THR A 42 5.40 8.86 34.52
C THR A 42 4.41 8.27 35.54
N PRO A 43 3.86 7.02 35.38
CA PRO A 43 2.92 6.43 36.32
C PRO A 43 3.51 5.99 37.65
N SER A 44 4.83 6.05 37.83
CA SER A 44 5.53 5.61 39.05
C SER A 44 5.12 4.20 39.47
N TRP A 45 5.30 3.24 38.56
CA TRP A 45 5.16 1.81 38.83
C TRP A 45 6.25 1.32 39.78
N PRO A 46 6.13 0.12 40.38
CA PRO A 46 7.22 -0.47 41.16
C PRO A 46 8.55 -0.47 40.38
N ALA A 47 9.64 -0.26 41.08
CA ALA A 47 10.99 -0.08 40.46
C ALA A 47 11.37 -1.23 39.55
N GLU A 48 11.09 -2.48 39.97
CA GLU A 48 11.41 -3.67 39.20
C GLU A 48 10.65 -3.70 37.87
N ALA A 49 9.35 -3.35 37.89
CA ALA A 49 8.53 -3.29 36.69
C ALA A 49 9.00 -2.17 35.74
N THR A 50 9.40 -1.03 36.29
CA THR A 50 9.94 0.11 35.51
C THR A 50 11.25 -0.26 34.82
N VAL A 51 12.18 -0.90 35.54
CA VAL A 51 13.47 -1.34 35.01
C VAL A 51 13.27 -2.42 33.95
N ALA A 52 12.43 -3.43 34.23
CA ALA A 52 12.15 -4.50 33.28
C ALA A 52 11.52 -3.98 31.98
N ALA A 53 10.51 -3.11 32.09
CA ALA A 53 9.86 -2.49 30.93
C ALA A 53 10.83 -1.60 30.14
N GLY A 54 11.71 -0.86 30.83
CA GLY A 54 12.77 -0.05 30.19
C GLY A 54 13.78 -0.90 29.42
N ALA A 55 14.23 -2.01 29.99
CA ALA A 55 15.13 -2.95 29.31
C ALA A 55 14.47 -3.54 28.05
N VAL A 56 13.20 -3.97 28.14
CA VAL A 56 12.43 -4.47 27.00
C VAL A 56 12.29 -3.40 25.92
N ALA A 57 11.93 -2.16 26.29
CA ALA A 57 11.79 -1.05 25.34
C ALA A 57 13.11 -0.75 24.63
N ALA A 58 14.25 -0.77 25.33
CA ALA A 58 15.57 -0.55 24.75
C ALA A 58 15.97 -1.67 23.75
N VAL A 59 15.74 -2.93 24.13
CA VAL A 59 15.97 -4.09 23.24
C VAL A 59 15.12 -4.00 21.96
N LEU A 60 13.86 -3.65 22.11
CA LEU A 60 12.93 -3.53 20.97
C LEU A 60 13.26 -2.32 20.10
N ALA A 61 13.69 -1.20 20.69
CA ALA A 61 14.09 -0.01 19.94
C ALA A 61 15.32 -0.26 19.06
N VAL A 62 16.32 -0.99 19.57
CA VAL A 62 17.49 -1.41 18.79
C VAL A 62 17.15 -2.56 17.84
N GLY A 63 16.33 -3.50 18.29
CA GLY A 63 15.95 -4.70 17.55
C GLY A 63 15.08 -4.41 16.31
N LEU A 64 14.20 -3.40 16.36
CA LEU A 64 13.27 -3.13 15.27
C LEU A 64 13.95 -2.89 13.91
N PRO A 65 14.92 -1.97 13.74
CA PRO A 65 15.60 -1.79 12.46
C PRO A 65 16.32 -3.07 11.99
N VAL A 66 16.91 -3.82 12.91
CA VAL A 66 17.59 -5.08 12.62
C VAL A 66 16.61 -6.15 12.13
N LEU A 67 15.47 -6.29 12.79
CA LEU A 67 14.42 -7.24 12.40
C LEU A 67 13.83 -6.90 11.02
N LEU A 68 13.57 -5.61 10.74
CA LEU A 68 13.06 -5.19 9.44
C LEU A 68 14.04 -5.50 8.30
N VAL A 69 15.33 -5.27 8.50
CA VAL A 69 16.36 -5.57 7.48
C VAL A 69 16.59 -7.07 7.34
N SER A 70 16.71 -7.80 8.46
CA SER A 70 16.97 -9.25 8.45
C SER A 70 15.76 -10.04 7.94
N GLY A 71 14.54 -9.59 8.27
CA GLY A 71 13.30 -10.18 7.81
C GLY A 71 13.16 -10.13 6.30
N ARG A 72 13.47 -8.98 5.69
CA ARG A 72 13.48 -8.84 4.22
C ARG A 72 14.49 -9.78 3.53
N ARG A 73 15.67 -9.98 4.14
CA ARG A 73 16.71 -10.86 3.57
C ARG A 73 16.35 -12.34 3.67
N ARG A 74 15.70 -12.77 4.75
CA ARG A 74 15.34 -14.17 4.99
C ARG A 74 14.04 -14.60 4.32
N GLY A 75 13.16 -13.66 4.00
CA GLY A 75 11.92 -13.86 3.24
C GLY A 75 10.83 -14.68 3.94
N THR A 76 11.17 -15.57 4.86
CA THR A 76 10.22 -16.51 5.50
C THR A 76 10.48 -16.66 7.00
N GLY A 77 9.48 -17.19 7.71
CA GLY A 77 9.56 -17.53 9.13
C GLY A 77 9.22 -16.41 10.11
N VAL A 78 9.31 -16.72 11.40
CA VAL A 78 8.90 -15.84 12.51
C VAL A 78 9.66 -14.52 12.52
N LEU A 79 10.95 -14.54 12.20
CA LEU A 79 11.76 -13.30 12.16
C LEU A 79 11.36 -12.36 11.03
N ALA A 80 10.84 -12.88 9.91
CA ALA A 80 10.30 -12.05 8.83
C ALA A 80 9.00 -11.35 9.24
N ALA A 81 8.22 -11.97 10.13
CA ALA A 81 6.96 -11.43 10.64
C ALA A 81 7.15 -10.49 11.85
N ALA A 82 8.12 -10.75 12.73
CA ALA A 82 8.27 -10.04 13.99
C ALA A 82 8.51 -8.53 13.83
N GLY A 83 9.38 -8.14 12.90
CA GLY A 83 9.68 -6.72 12.63
C GLY A 83 8.45 -5.92 12.20
N PRO A 84 7.73 -6.34 11.15
CA PRO A 84 6.48 -5.69 10.73
C PRO A 84 5.42 -5.63 11.83
N VAL A 85 5.17 -6.73 12.55
CA VAL A 85 4.20 -6.74 13.66
C VAL A 85 4.58 -5.69 14.69
N TRP A 86 5.84 -5.70 15.14
CA TRP A 86 6.30 -4.76 16.16
C TRP A 86 6.26 -3.31 15.67
N LEU A 87 6.58 -3.06 14.41
CA LEU A 87 6.44 -1.72 13.82
C LEU A 87 4.99 -1.20 13.94
N GLY A 88 4.01 -2.04 13.63
CA GLY A 88 2.59 -1.68 13.77
C GLY A 88 2.21 -1.42 15.24
N VAL A 89 2.68 -2.25 16.16
CA VAL A 89 2.43 -2.08 17.60
C VAL A 89 3.02 -0.78 18.12
N VAL A 90 4.31 -0.54 17.89
CA VAL A 90 4.98 0.65 18.44
C VAL A 90 4.48 1.94 17.80
N TRP A 91 4.10 1.91 16.51
CA TRP A 91 3.44 3.04 15.85
C TRP A 91 2.12 3.40 16.54
N GLN A 92 1.26 2.41 16.80
CA GLN A 92 -0.01 2.66 17.47
C GLN A 92 0.18 3.08 18.92
N LEU A 93 1.10 2.49 19.66
CA LEU A 93 1.46 2.94 21.00
C LEU A 93 1.91 4.41 21.00
N PHE A 94 2.77 4.79 20.07
CA PHE A 94 3.25 6.17 19.93
C PHE A 94 2.10 7.14 19.68
N VAL A 95 1.26 6.85 18.69
CA VAL A 95 0.13 7.72 18.32
C VAL A 95 -0.87 7.87 19.47
N TRP A 96 -1.27 6.77 20.10
CA TRP A 96 -2.27 6.80 21.16
C TRP A 96 -1.69 7.29 22.48
N THR A 97 -0.39 7.20 22.70
CA THR A 97 0.27 7.88 23.81
C THR A 97 0.18 9.40 23.67
N LEU A 98 0.42 9.94 22.47
CA LEU A 98 0.24 11.37 22.20
C LEU A 98 -1.23 11.80 22.37
N ALA A 99 -2.18 11.02 21.85
CA ALA A 99 -3.60 11.29 22.03
C ALA A 99 -4.04 11.21 23.52
N GLY A 100 -3.41 10.32 24.28
CA GLY A 100 -3.65 10.16 25.72
C GLY A 100 -3.32 11.40 26.56
N GLU A 101 -2.51 12.34 26.05
CA GLU A 101 -2.26 13.60 26.74
C GLU A 101 -3.54 14.46 26.88
N LEU A 102 -4.49 14.31 25.96
CA LEU A 102 -5.82 14.96 26.11
C LEU A 102 -6.59 14.38 27.29
N LEU A 103 -6.61 13.04 27.43
CA LEU A 103 -7.23 12.39 28.58
C LEU A 103 -6.53 12.84 29.88
N ARG A 104 -5.20 12.90 29.88
CA ARG A 104 -4.41 13.35 31.03
C ARG A 104 -4.75 14.79 31.43
N LEU A 105 -4.93 15.67 30.45
CA LEU A 105 -5.34 17.04 30.68
C LEU A 105 -6.74 17.11 31.30
N VAL A 106 -7.70 16.36 30.76
CA VAL A 106 -9.07 16.30 31.32
C VAL A 106 -9.02 15.82 32.77
N LEU A 107 -8.30 14.74 33.07
CA LEU A 107 -8.15 14.23 34.43
C LEU A 107 -7.44 15.23 35.37
N ALA A 108 -6.54 16.07 34.86
CA ALA A 108 -5.92 17.13 35.63
C ALA A 108 -6.92 18.24 36.02
N VAL A 109 -7.72 18.69 35.03
CA VAL A 109 -8.72 19.75 35.24
C VAL A 109 -9.84 19.28 36.19
N THR A 110 -10.17 17.97 36.16
CA THR A 110 -11.14 17.37 37.09
C THR A 110 -10.57 17.04 38.46
N GLY A 111 -9.32 17.43 38.76
CA GLY A 111 -8.69 17.29 40.06
C GLY A 111 -8.15 15.92 40.40
N VAL A 112 -8.02 15.01 39.45
CA VAL A 112 -7.40 13.67 39.67
C VAL A 112 -5.88 13.83 39.90
N PRO A 113 -5.37 13.44 41.09
CA PRO A 113 -3.95 13.63 41.41
C PRO A 113 -3.04 12.59 40.70
N ASP A 114 -1.75 12.94 40.49
CA ASP A 114 -0.73 11.96 40.20
C ASP A 114 -0.37 11.14 41.46
N PRO A 115 0.00 9.84 41.37
CA PRO A 115 0.22 9.07 40.14
C PRO A 115 -1.07 8.42 39.55
N LEU A 116 -2.24 8.58 40.18
CA LEU A 116 -3.49 7.96 39.73
C LEU A 116 -3.84 8.38 38.28
N ARG A 117 -3.76 9.69 38.01
CA ARG A 117 -3.98 10.24 36.66
C ARG A 117 -3.08 9.61 35.61
N ALA A 118 -1.78 9.49 35.89
CA ALA A 118 -0.84 8.91 34.97
C ALA A 118 -1.12 7.42 34.73
N ARG A 119 -1.45 6.66 35.78
CA ARG A 119 -1.81 5.24 35.72
C ARG A 119 -3.09 5.02 34.92
N ALA A 120 -4.13 5.78 35.20
CA ALA A 120 -5.40 5.71 34.47
C ALA A 120 -5.19 5.97 32.97
N THR A 121 -4.42 7.03 32.62
CA THR A 121 -4.09 7.35 31.23
C THR A 121 -3.29 6.21 30.58
N ALA A 122 -2.26 5.67 31.26
CA ALA A 122 -1.45 4.59 30.71
C ALA A 122 -2.28 3.33 30.43
N LEU A 123 -3.13 2.92 31.38
CA LEU A 123 -3.99 1.75 31.22
C LEU A 123 -5.03 1.96 30.10
N ALA A 124 -5.61 3.16 29.99
CA ALA A 124 -6.55 3.50 28.92
C ALA A 124 -5.86 3.44 27.54
N VAL A 125 -4.67 4.00 27.40
CA VAL A 125 -3.89 3.95 26.15
C VAL A 125 -3.52 2.52 25.78
N LEU A 126 -3.04 1.71 26.73
CA LEU A 126 -2.69 0.32 26.49
C LEU A 126 -3.91 -0.52 26.08
N GLY A 127 -5.02 -0.41 26.80
CA GLY A 127 -6.26 -1.13 26.52
C GLY A 127 -6.85 -0.74 25.15
N TRP A 128 -6.89 0.56 24.85
CA TRP A 128 -7.36 1.07 23.56
C TRP A 128 -6.47 0.61 22.40
N THR A 129 -5.15 0.71 22.56
CA THR A 129 -4.20 0.26 21.54
C THR A 129 -4.35 -1.24 21.27
N ALA A 130 -4.46 -2.05 22.32
CA ALA A 130 -4.66 -3.50 22.18
C ALA A 130 -5.96 -3.82 21.43
N ALA A 131 -7.07 -3.15 21.79
CA ALA A 131 -8.36 -3.33 21.10
C ALA A 131 -8.28 -2.95 19.62
N LEU A 132 -7.64 -1.82 19.30
CA LEU A 132 -7.46 -1.38 17.93
C LEU A 132 -6.55 -2.32 17.11
N LEU A 133 -5.47 -2.83 17.70
CA LEU A 133 -4.60 -3.79 17.04
C LEU A 133 -5.32 -5.11 16.78
N ALA A 134 -6.11 -5.60 17.73
CA ALA A 134 -6.93 -6.80 17.54
C ALA A 134 -7.97 -6.61 16.42
N TRP A 135 -8.69 -5.48 16.45
CA TRP A 135 -9.61 -5.12 15.38
C TRP A 135 -8.89 -4.92 14.03
N GLY A 136 -7.75 -4.23 14.03
CA GLY A 136 -6.94 -4.00 12.82
C GLY A 136 -6.40 -5.29 12.21
N ALA A 137 -5.98 -6.27 13.03
CA ALA A 137 -5.58 -7.60 12.58
C ALA A 137 -6.77 -8.37 11.97
N TYR A 138 -7.93 -8.34 12.62
CA TYR A 138 -9.16 -8.93 12.08
C TYR A 138 -9.50 -8.32 10.70
N ARG A 139 -9.39 -6.99 10.55
CA ARG A 139 -9.65 -6.30 9.28
C ARG A 139 -8.63 -6.62 8.20
N ALA A 140 -7.36 -6.83 8.56
CA ALA A 140 -6.29 -7.13 7.61
C ALA A 140 -6.31 -8.60 7.14
N LEU A 141 -6.62 -9.54 8.03
CA LEU A 141 -6.53 -10.99 7.77
C LEU A 141 -7.88 -11.64 7.46
N GLY A 142 -8.97 -10.92 7.70
CA GLY A 142 -10.34 -11.38 7.50
C GLY A 142 -10.81 -11.28 6.05
N PRO A 143 -12.14 -11.41 5.84
CA PRO A 143 -12.75 -11.26 4.51
C PRO A 143 -12.52 -9.85 3.95
N VAL A 144 -12.20 -9.79 2.65
CA VAL A 144 -12.01 -8.53 1.94
C VAL A 144 -13.35 -8.03 1.39
N PRO A 145 -13.82 -6.84 1.80
CA PRO A 145 -15.08 -6.30 1.30
C PRO A 145 -14.99 -5.88 -0.16
N VAL A 146 -16.07 -6.11 -0.90
CA VAL A 146 -16.25 -5.59 -2.25
C VAL A 146 -16.79 -4.16 -2.18
N ARG A 147 -16.24 -3.28 -3.00
CA ARG A 147 -16.68 -1.89 -3.17
C ARG A 147 -17.09 -1.63 -4.61
N GLU A 148 -18.38 -1.43 -4.82
CA GLU A 148 -18.92 -1.13 -6.14
C GLU A 148 -19.02 0.39 -6.35
N ARG A 149 -18.65 0.84 -7.55
CA ARG A 149 -18.73 2.24 -7.99
C ARG A 149 -19.12 2.32 -9.46
N ALA A 150 -20.08 3.15 -9.80
CA ALA A 150 -20.31 3.59 -11.16
C ALA A 150 -19.31 4.70 -11.50
N VAL A 151 -18.69 4.60 -12.67
CA VAL A 151 -17.77 5.60 -13.21
C VAL A 151 -18.28 6.03 -14.57
N HIS A 152 -18.61 7.31 -14.71
CA HIS A 152 -19.11 7.86 -15.96
C HIS A 152 -17.93 8.25 -16.85
N VAL A 153 -17.88 7.66 -18.03
CA VAL A 153 -16.81 7.83 -19.01
C VAL A 153 -17.39 8.49 -20.26
N GLU A 154 -16.80 9.59 -20.66
CA GLU A 154 -17.17 10.29 -21.89
C GLU A 154 -16.76 9.46 -23.12
N GLY A 155 -17.56 9.50 -24.18
CA GLY A 155 -17.27 8.72 -25.39
C GLY A 155 -17.44 7.20 -25.26
N LEU A 156 -17.85 6.68 -24.10
CA LEU A 156 -18.10 5.25 -23.94
C LEU A 156 -19.26 4.81 -24.85
N GLY A 157 -18.98 3.83 -25.71
CA GLY A 157 -19.98 3.29 -26.64
C GLY A 157 -21.12 2.54 -25.92
N PRO A 158 -22.32 2.46 -26.52
CA PRO A 158 -23.48 1.83 -25.88
C PRO A 158 -23.29 0.34 -25.55
N ALA A 159 -22.55 -0.42 -26.35
CA ALA A 159 -22.27 -1.83 -26.07
C ALA A 159 -21.30 -2.05 -24.89
N LEU A 160 -20.60 -1.01 -24.49
CA LEU A 160 -19.67 -1.01 -23.33
C LEU A 160 -20.33 -0.44 -22.07
N ASP A 161 -21.56 0.13 -22.15
CA ASP A 161 -22.27 0.61 -20.95
C ASP A 161 -22.58 -0.56 -20.02
N GLY A 162 -22.16 -0.44 -18.77
CA GLY A 162 -22.27 -1.51 -17.79
C GLY A 162 -21.06 -2.45 -17.72
N LEU A 163 -19.98 -2.22 -18.51
CA LEU A 163 -18.75 -3.01 -18.44
C LEU A 163 -18.16 -2.96 -17.03
N ARG A 164 -17.88 -4.14 -16.48
CA ARG A 164 -17.38 -4.32 -15.11
C ARG A 164 -15.86 -4.51 -15.10
N VAL A 165 -15.14 -3.51 -14.65
CA VAL A 165 -13.69 -3.62 -14.34
C VAL A 165 -13.55 -3.99 -12.87
N VAL A 166 -13.01 -5.17 -12.60
CA VAL A 166 -12.72 -5.61 -11.22
C VAL A 166 -11.24 -5.40 -10.94
N GLN A 167 -10.96 -4.59 -9.94
CA GLN A 167 -9.58 -4.28 -9.53
C GLN A 167 -9.23 -5.00 -8.25
N VAL A 168 -8.16 -5.80 -8.31
CA VAL A 168 -7.37 -6.29 -7.20
C VAL A 168 -6.00 -5.61 -7.25
N THR A 169 -5.42 -5.26 -6.11
CA THR A 169 -4.14 -4.56 -6.05
C THR A 169 -3.51 -4.68 -4.66
N ASP A 170 -2.21 -4.46 -4.56
CA ASP A 170 -1.53 -4.38 -3.26
C ASP A 170 -1.80 -5.61 -2.39
N THR A 171 -1.67 -6.78 -2.98
CA THR A 171 -1.88 -8.04 -2.25
C THR A 171 -0.73 -8.35 -1.31
N HIS A 172 0.50 -7.89 -1.62
CA HIS A 172 1.70 -8.07 -0.81
C HIS A 172 1.84 -9.47 -0.24
N LEU A 173 1.70 -10.48 -1.10
CA LEU A 173 1.85 -11.88 -0.68
C LEU A 173 3.23 -12.08 -0.05
N GLY A 174 3.22 -12.34 1.23
CA GLY A 174 4.39 -12.31 2.10
C GLY A 174 4.25 -13.31 3.26
N PRO A 175 4.89 -13.07 4.40
CA PRO A 175 4.92 -14.02 5.50
C PRO A 175 3.55 -14.26 6.18
N PHE A 176 2.58 -13.38 5.99
CA PHE A 176 1.29 -13.43 6.67
C PHE A 176 0.15 -14.00 5.82
N LEU A 177 0.21 -13.82 4.50
CA LEU A 177 -0.84 -14.22 3.59
C LEU A 177 -0.49 -15.55 2.92
N SER A 178 -1.32 -16.55 3.14
CA SER A 178 -1.08 -17.93 2.66
C SER A 178 -1.68 -18.14 1.26
N ARG A 179 -1.29 -19.24 0.60
CA ARG A 179 -1.94 -19.73 -0.62
C ARG A 179 -3.46 -19.82 -0.47
N ARG A 180 -3.95 -20.27 0.70
CA ARG A 180 -5.40 -20.36 0.99
C ARG A 180 -6.08 -18.99 0.98
N TRP A 181 -5.40 -17.95 1.41
CA TRP A 181 -5.92 -16.58 1.32
C TRP A 181 -6.10 -16.18 -0.14
N THR A 182 -5.09 -16.40 -0.98
CA THR A 182 -5.16 -16.10 -2.43
C THR A 182 -6.24 -16.89 -3.12
N THR A 183 -6.39 -18.20 -2.79
CA THR A 183 -7.48 -19.03 -3.33
C THR A 183 -8.86 -18.42 -3.01
N ARG A 184 -9.09 -17.98 -1.77
CA ARG A 184 -10.37 -17.31 -1.40
C ARG A 184 -10.58 -15.99 -2.12
N ILE A 185 -9.51 -15.22 -2.36
CA ILE A 185 -9.61 -13.99 -3.16
C ILE A 185 -10.02 -14.34 -4.60
N VAL A 186 -9.41 -15.34 -5.22
CA VAL A 186 -9.75 -15.77 -6.58
C VAL A 186 -11.21 -16.27 -6.66
N GLU A 187 -11.65 -17.09 -5.73
CA GLU A 187 -13.06 -17.53 -5.64
C GLU A 187 -14.02 -16.33 -5.52
N GLN A 188 -13.64 -15.31 -4.75
CA GLN A 188 -14.42 -14.08 -4.62
C GLN A 188 -14.43 -13.29 -5.94
N LEU A 189 -13.29 -13.18 -6.64
CA LEU A 189 -13.18 -12.49 -7.94
C LEU A 189 -14.06 -13.15 -9.00
N ASP A 190 -14.08 -14.48 -9.09
CA ASP A 190 -14.90 -15.22 -10.04
C ASP A 190 -16.40 -14.97 -9.81
N GLY A 191 -16.83 -14.88 -8.54
CA GLY A 191 -18.20 -14.51 -8.18
C GLY A 191 -18.62 -13.10 -8.63
N LEU A 192 -17.66 -12.20 -8.89
CA LEU A 192 -17.93 -10.82 -9.32
C LEU A 192 -18.20 -10.69 -10.84
N ARG A 193 -17.99 -11.75 -11.62
CA ARG A 193 -18.24 -11.78 -13.08
C ARG A 193 -17.59 -10.59 -13.79
N ALA A 194 -16.29 -10.44 -13.62
CA ALA A 194 -15.52 -9.38 -14.26
C ALA A 194 -15.58 -9.48 -15.79
N ASP A 195 -15.81 -8.36 -16.47
CA ASP A 195 -15.51 -8.27 -17.89
C ASP A 195 -13.99 -8.10 -18.07
N VAL A 196 -13.40 -7.18 -17.34
CA VAL A 196 -11.96 -6.98 -17.29
C VAL A 196 -11.51 -7.11 -15.83
N LEU A 197 -10.61 -8.05 -15.57
CA LEU A 197 -9.96 -8.22 -14.25
C LEU A 197 -8.56 -7.60 -14.30
N VAL A 198 -8.28 -6.69 -13.41
CA VAL A 198 -6.98 -6.00 -13.36
C VAL A 198 -6.30 -6.21 -12.02
N HIS A 199 -5.00 -6.48 -12.04
CA HIS A 199 -4.12 -6.39 -10.87
C HIS A 199 -3.17 -5.21 -11.07
N THR A 200 -3.35 -4.15 -10.28
CA THR A 200 -2.64 -2.89 -10.47
C THR A 200 -1.36 -2.77 -9.63
N GLY A 201 -0.60 -3.87 -9.52
CA GLY A 201 0.74 -3.91 -8.94
C GLY A 201 0.80 -4.25 -7.45
N ASP A 202 2.03 -4.32 -6.93
CA ASP A 202 2.36 -4.72 -5.56
C ASP A 202 1.75 -6.08 -5.19
N LEU A 203 2.03 -7.07 -6.05
CA LEU A 203 1.56 -8.45 -5.91
C LEU A 203 2.20 -9.15 -4.71
N VAL A 204 3.51 -8.91 -4.50
CA VAL A 204 4.33 -9.72 -3.58
C VAL A 204 5.35 -8.92 -2.78
N ASP A 205 5.68 -9.47 -1.61
CA ASP A 205 6.85 -9.11 -0.79
C ASP A 205 7.84 -10.28 -0.76
N GLY A 206 8.71 -10.37 -1.79
CA GLY A 206 9.75 -11.40 -1.85
C GLY A 206 9.98 -11.99 -3.24
N ARG A 207 11.03 -12.82 -3.35
CA ARG A 207 11.47 -13.40 -4.61
C ARG A 207 10.52 -14.49 -5.10
N LEU A 208 10.52 -14.72 -6.40
CA LEU A 208 9.69 -15.75 -7.05
C LEU A 208 9.89 -17.14 -6.42
N ALA A 209 11.14 -17.54 -6.16
CA ALA A 209 11.45 -18.83 -5.55
C ALA A 209 10.75 -19.05 -4.20
N ASP A 210 10.54 -17.97 -3.43
CA ASP A 210 9.97 -18.04 -2.09
C ASP A 210 8.44 -17.92 -2.09
N ARG A 211 7.85 -17.24 -3.10
CA ARG A 211 6.45 -16.80 -3.07
C ARG A 211 5.56 -17.33 -4.19
N ARG A 212 6.10 -17.95 -5.25
CA ARG A 212 5.30 -18.42 -6.39
C ARG A 212 4.07 -19.25 -5.99
N HIS A 213 4.21 -20.10 -4.96
CA HIS A 213 3.10 -20.95 -4.50
C HIS A 213 1.92 -20.17 -3.91
N GLN A 214 2.16 -18.95 -3.42
CA GLN A 214 1.11 -18.06 -2.92
C GLN A 214 0.40 -17.34 -4.07
N VAL A 215 1.10 -17.04 -5.16
CA VAL A 215 0.58 -16.36 -6.36
C VAL A 215 -0.14 -17.31 -7.31
N GLU A 216 0.27 -18.57 -7.36
CA GLU A 216 -0.25 -19.60 -8.28
C GLU A 216 -1.79 -19.62 -8.43
N PRO A 217 -2.61 -19.45 -7.35
CA PRO A 217 -4.07 -19.45 -7.51
C PRO A 217 -4.61 -18.37 -8.45
N PHE A 218 -3.89 -17.25 -8.69
CA PHE A 218 -4.32 -16.25 -9.67
C PHE A 218 -4.37 -16.79 -11.11
N GLY A 219 -3.72 -17.92 -11.38
CA GLY A 219 -3.85 -18.61 -12.68
C GLY A 219 -5.27 -19.09 -12.96
N ALA A 220 -6.05 -19.38 -11.92
CA ALA A 220 -7.45 -19.83 -12.03
C ALA A 220 -8.46 -18.69 -12.12
N ALA A 221 -8.07 -17.45 -11.82
CA ALA A 221 -8.99 -16.31 -11.87
C ALA A 221 -9.55 -16.11 -13.29
N THR A 222 -10.84 -15.78 -13.40
CA THR A 222 -11.53 -15.65 -14.67
C THR A 222 -11.98 -14.22 -14.95
N ALA A 223 -12.04 -13.87 -16.22
CA ALA A 223 -12.67 -12.66 -16.72
C ALA A 223 -13.19 -12.92 -18.14
N ARG A 224 -14.22 -12.18 -18.53
CA ARG A 224 -14.84 -12.37 -19.84
C ARG A 224 -13.94 -11.96 -21.00
N ASP A 225 -13.33 -10.76 -20.88
CA ASP A 225 -12.59 -10.12 -21.98
C ASP A 225 -11.09 -10.14 -21.77
N ALA A 226 -10.60 -9.81 -20.56
CA ALA A 226 -9.16 -9.74 -20.30
C ALA A 226 -8.79 -9.88 -18.80
N ARG A 227 -7.61 -10.48 -18.53
CA ARG A 227 -6.92 -10.45 -17.25
C ARG A 227 -5.61 -9.69 -17.42
N LEU A 228 -5.49 -8.53 -16.75
CA LEU A 228 -4.41 -7.57 -16.99
C LEU A 228 -3.61 -7.35 -15.72
N PHE A 229 -2.30 -7.32 -15.85
CA PHE A 229 -1.37 -7.07 -14.77
C PHE A 229 -0.43 -5.91 -15.12
N ILE A 230 -0.17 -5.03 -14.17
CA ILE A 230 0.93 -4.05 -14.21
C ILE A 230 1.84 -4.23 -13.00
N THR A 231 3.06 -3.72 -13.08
CA THR A 231 3.99 -3.69 -11.96
C THR A 231 3.67 -2.58 -10.97
N GLY A 232 3.85 -2.84 -9.66
CA GLY A 232 4.01 -1.83 -8.63
C GLY A 232 5.50 -1.68 -8.26
N ASN A 233 5.78 -0.88 -7.23
CA ASN A 233 7.15 -0.68 -6.77
C ASN A 233 7.74 -1.92 -6.08
N HIS A 234 6.91 -2.78 -5.50
CA HIS A 234 7.38 -4.01 -4.83
C HIS A 234 7.87 -5.07 -5.81
N GLU A 235 7.36 -5.14 -7.02
CA GLU A 235 7.95 -5.99 -8.04
C GLU A 235 9.39 -5.59 -8.33
N TYR A 236 9.72 -4.29 -8.35
CA TYR A 236 11.10 -3.82 -8.55
C TYR A 236 12.02 -4.10 -7.35
N TYR A 237 11.47 -4.28 -6.16
CA TYR A 237 12.24 -4.72 -4.98
C TYR A 237 12.40 -6.24 -4.91
N SER A 238 11.57 -6.99 -5.65
CA SER A 238 11.40 -8.45 -5.53
C SER A 238 11.85 -9.24 -6.78
N GLY A 239 12.21 -8.56 -7.89
CA GLY A 239 12.57 -9.16 -9.17
C GLY A 239 11.47 -8.99 -10.23
N ALA A 240 11.32 -7.77 -10.77
CA ALA A 240 10.21 -7.41 -11.66
C ALA A 240 10.12 -8.30 -12.91
N ALA A 241 11.25 -8.62 -13.55
CA ALA A 241 11.26 -9.46 -14.76
C ALA A 241 10.78 -10.88 -14.47
N GLU A 242 11.17 -11.46 -13.33
CA GLU A 242 10.73 -12.81 -12.94
C GLU A 242 9.23 -12.83 -12.63
N TRP A 243 8.72 -11.82 -11.94
CA TRP A 243 7.31 -11.73 -11.57
C TRP A 243 6.40 -11.45 -12.76
N THR A 244 6.81 -10.57 -13.68
CA THR A 244 6.05 -10.33 -14.92
C THR A 244 5.99 -11.60 -15.78
N GLY A 245 7.10 -12.29 -15.99
CA GLY A 245 7.13 -13.56 -16.72
C GLY A 245 6.28 -14.65 -16.03
N TYR A 246 6.29 -14.70 -14.70
CA TYR A 246 5.44 -15.66 -13.98
C TYR A 246 3.94 -15.33 -14.13
N MET A 247 3.54 -14.08 -14.06
CA MET A 247 2.14 -13.69 -14.30
C MET A 247 1.70 -14.00 -15.73
N GLU A 248 2.58 -13.81 -16.73
CA GLU A 248 2.32 -14.23 -18.10
C GLU A 248 2.12 -15.76 -18.20
N SER A 249 2.94 -16.55 -17.49
CA SER A 249 2.81 -18.01 -17.44
C SER A 249 1.49 -18.49 -16.79
N LEU A 250 0.89 -17.66 -15.93
CA LEU A 250 -0.43 -17.86 -15.34
C LEU A 250 -1.58 -17.36 -16.24
N GLY A 251 -1.28 -16.89 -17.44
CA GLY A 251 -2.26 -16.45 -18.43
C GLY A 251 -2.77 -15.01 -18.23
N TRP A 252 -2.04 -14.18 -17.49
CA TRP A 252 -2.30 -12.75 -17.41
C TRP A 252 -1.57 -12.00 -18.51
N THR A 253 -2.24 -11.00 -19.10
CA THR A 253 -1.56 -10.08 -20.02
C THR A 253 -0.86 -9.00 -19.20
N VAL A 254 0.46 -9.00 -19.21
CA VAL A 254 1.27 -8.00 -18.52
C VAL A 254 1.37 -6.76 -19.38
N LEU A 255 0.89 -5.63 -18.90
CA LEU A 255 0.93 -4.35 -19.61
C LEU A 255 2.13 -3.52 -19.12
N ARG A 256 3.20 -3.57 -19.88
CA ARG A 256 4.38 -2.74 -19.68
C ARG A 256 4.47 -1.72 -20.81
N ASN A 257 4.01 -0.50 -20.55
CA ASN A 257 3.96 0.60 -21.52
C ASN A 257 3.28 0.16 -22.83
N ARG A 258 2.16 -0.54 -22.70
CA ARG A 258 1.35 -1.02 -23.83
C ARG A 258 -0.13 -1.07 -23.45
N HIS A 259 -0.98 -1.25 -24.44
CA HIS A 259 -2.41 -1.38 -24.22
C HIS A 259 -3.00 -2.64 -24.87
N VAL A 260 -4.22 -2.94 -24.47
CA VAL A 260 -5.14 -3.85 -25.17
C VAL A 260 -6.42 -3.09 -25.50
N VAL A 261 -7.13 -3.55 -26.53
CA VAL A 261 -8.43 -2.98 -26.91
C VAL A 261 -9.52 -4.00 -26.62
N VAL A 262 -10.44 -3.66 -25.74
CA VAL A 262 -11.66 -4.42 -25.47
C VAL A 262 -12.73 -3.98 -26.47
N ARG A 263 -13.28 -4.95 -27.23
CA ARG A 263 -14.25 -4.68 -28.30
C ARG A 263 -15.59 -5.32 -28.00
N ARG A 264 -16.67 -4.57 -28.20
CA ARG A 264 -18.04 -5.07 -28.18
C ARG A 264 -18.83 -4.47 -29.33
N GLY A 265 -19.11 -5.29 -30.35
CA GLY A 265 -19.64 -4.78 -31.62
C GLY A 265 -18.64 -3.82 -32.26
N THR A 266 -19.09 -2.60 -32.52
CA THR A 266 -18.25 -1.50 -33.04
C THR A 266 -17.61 -0.65 -31.98
N ASP A 267 -17.94 -0.86 -30.71
CA ASP A 267 -17.46 -0.05 -29.61
C ASP A 267 -16.10 -0.55 -29.09
N GLU A 268 -15.19 0.35 -28.83
CA GLU A 268 -13.83 0.07 -28.38
C GLU A 268 -13.53 0.78 -27.07
N LEU A 269 -12.81 0.09 -26.17
CA LEU A 269 -12.23 0.63 -24.94
C LEU A 269 -10.75 0.28 -24.91
N VAL A 270 -9.90 1.28 -24.81
CA VAL A 270 -8.46 1.08 -24.61
C VAL A 270 -8.19 0.86 -23.13
N VAL A 271 -7.52 -0.23 -22.79
CA VAL A 271 -6.99 -0.45 -21.44
C VAL A 271 -5.46 -0.46 -21.54
N ALA A 272 -4.85 0.65 -21.16
CA ALA A 272 -3.41 0.85 -21.18
C ALA A 272 -2.78 0.58 -19.82
N GLY A 273 -1.54 0.13 -19.79
CA GLY A 273 -0.76 -0.04 -18.57
C GLY A 273 0.65 0.49 -18.72
N ILE A 274 1.13 1.17 -17.69
CA ILE A 274 2.49 1.68 -17.62
C ILE A 274 3.25 1.06 -16.46
N ASP A 275 4.58 1.00 -16.58
CA ASP A 275 5.46 0.59 -15.50
C ASP A 275 5.30 1.53 -14.29
N ASP A 276 5.58 1.02 -13.08
CA ASP A 276 5.64 1.88 -11.90
C ASP A 276 6.77 2.91 -12.04
N ARG A 277 6.58 4.09 -11.44
CA ARG A 277 7.58 5.16 -11.46
C ARG A 277 8.93 4.75 -10.87
N THR A 278 8.97 3.79 -9.95
CA THR A 278 10.19 3.24 -9.34
C THR A 278 11.06 2.51 -10.37
N ALA A 279 10.47 2.04 -11.45
CA ALA A 279 11.16 1.34 -12.53
C ALA A 279 12.37 2.12 -13.07
N ALA A 280 12.21 3.42 -13.30
CA ALA A 280 13.26 4.29 -13.84
C ALA A 280 14.53 4.35 -12.97
N THR A 281 14.41 4.09 -11.67
CA THR A 281 15.52 4.11 -10.71
C THR A 281 15.91 2.73 -10.20
N SER A 282 15.23 1.68 -10.66
CA SER A 282 15.44 0.30 -10.22
C SER A 282 16.72 -0.34 -10.75
N GLY A 283 17.23 0.17 -11.87
CA GLY A 283 18.35 -0.43 -12.59
C GLY A 283 17.96 -1.63 -13.47
N VAL A 284 16.67 -1.95 -13.61
CA VAL A 284 16.18 -3.01 -14.50
C VAL A 284 16.18 -2.48 -15.94
N PRO A 285 16.94 -3.05 -16.87
CA PRO A 285 17.04 -2.56 -18.25
C PRO A 285 15.68 -2.58 -18.97
N GLY A 286 15.36 -1.50 -19.71
CA GLY A 286 14.13 -1.40 -20.49
C GLY A 286 12.86 -1.21 -19.66
N HIS A 287 12.98 -0.92 -18.35
CA HIS A 287 11.87 -0.59 -17.48
C HIS A 287 11.82 0.92 -17.18
N GLY A 288 10.61 1.49 -17.21
CA GLY A 288 10.33 2.90 -16.96
C GLY A 288 8.93 3.25 -17.42
N ALA A 289 8.22 4.09 -16.69
CA ALA A 289 6.88 4.53 -17.07
C ALA A 289 6.92 5.37 -18.36
N ASP A 290 6.18 4.95 -19.38
CA ASP A 290 6.07 5.61 -20.66
C ASP A 290 4.62 5.55 -21.16
N LEU A 291 3.89 6.66 -21.02
CA LEU A 291 2.50 6.76 -21.44
C LEU A 291 2.37 6.92 -22.95
N ASP A 292 3.36 7.53 -23.62
CA ASP A 292 3.34 7.71 -25.07
C ASP A 292 3.44 6.34 -25.76
N ALA A 293 4.39 5.52 -25.31
CA ALA A 293 4.49 4.14 -25.79
C ALA A 293 3.24 3.32 -25.47
N ALA A 294 2.65 3.50 -24.27
CA ALA A 294 1.44 2.79 -23.88
C ALA A 294 0.23 3.12 -24.76
N LEU A 295 0.14 4.33 -25.29
CA LEU A 295 -0.96 4.79 -26.13
C LEU A 295 -0.67 4.73 -27.63
N ALA A 296 0.58 4.40 -28.02
CA ALA A 296 0.97 4.33 -29.43
C ALA A 296 0.11 3.30 -30.20
N GLY A 297 -0.56 3.75 -31.26
CA GLY A 297 -1.44 2.91 -32.09
C GLY A 297 -2.81 2.59 -31.46
N ALA A 298 -3.15 3.24 -30.35
CA ALA A 298 -4.51 3.14 -29.81
C ALA A 298 -5.56 3.70 -30.80
N PRO A 299 -6.75 3.10 -30.88
CA PRO A 299 -7.84 3.61 -31.72
C PRO A 299 -8.17 5.06 -31.38
N GLU A 300 -8.24 5.92 -32.40
CA GLU A 300 -8.53 7.34 -32.22
C GLU A 300 -9.96 7.54 -31.71
N GLY A 301 -10.12 8.40 -30.70
CA GLY A 301 -11.42 8.70 -30.09
C GLY A 301 -11.96 7.63 -29.13
N ALA A 302 -11.35 6.46 -29.01
CA ALA A 302 -11.74 5.46 -28.02
C ALA A 302 -11.44 5.95 -26.60
N PRO A 303 -12.34 5.73 -25.62
CA PRO A 303 -12.06 6.03 -24.22
C PRO A 303 -10.91 5.16 -23.69
N VAL A 304 -10.14 5.72 -22.75
CA VAL A 304 -8.92 5.11 -22.23
C VAL A 304 -9.02 4.90 -20.74
N VAL A 305 -8.87 3.65 -20.30
CA VAL A 305 -8.60 3.29 -18.90
C VAL A 305 -7.11 3.02 -18.76
N LEU A 306 -6.44 3.79 -17.91
CA LEU A 306 -5.02 3.64 -17.60
C LEU A 306 -4.83 2.84 -16.32
N LEU A 307 -4.03 1.80 -16.35
CA LEU A 307 -3.53 1.12 -15.17
C LEU A 307 -2.15 1.71 -14.81
N ALA A 308 -2.07 2.36 -13.65
CA ALA A 308 -0.82 2.94 -13.13
C ALA A 308 -0.80 2.79 -11.62
N HIS A 309 0.21 2.08 -11.09
CA HIS A 309 0.21 1.67 -9.69
C HIS A 309 0.10 2.84 -8.71
N GLN A 310 0.92 3.87 -8.87
CA GLN A 310 0.91 5.02 -7.97
C GLN A 310 -0.06 6.11 -8.43
N PRO A 311 -0.95 6.61 -7.56
CA PRO A 311 -1.89 7.69 -7.88
C PRO A 311 -1.23 8.93 -8.49
N ARG A 312 -0.02 9.25 -8.06
CA ARG A 312 0.76 10.40 -8.53
C ARG A 312 1.04 10.37 -10.04
N GLN A 313 1.01 9.21 -10.68
CA GLN A 313 1.21 9.08 -12.12
C GLN A 313 0.09 9.76 -12.93
N VAL A 314 -1.05 10.06 -12.30
CA VAL A 314 -2.15 10.81 -12.93
C VAL A 314 -1.73 12.18 -13.47
N PHE A 315 -0.77 12.83 -12.84
CA PHE A 315 -0.32 14.15 -13.31
C PHE A 315 0.29 14.15 -14.72
N GLY A 316 0.86 13.02 -15.16
CA GLY A 316 1.31 12.83 -16.54
C GLY A 316 0.22 12.33 -17.50
N ALA A 317 -0.97 11.98 -16.96
CA ALA A 317 -2.06 11.39 -17.71
C ALA A 317 -3.30 12.32 -17.84
N VAL A 318 -3.28 13.50 -17.19
CA VAL A 318 -4.39 14.47 -17.24
C VAL A 318 -4.74 14.78 -18.69
N ASP A 319 -6.04 14.75 -19.01
CA ASP A 319 -6.66 14.99 -20.33
C ASP A 319 -6.20 14.04 -21.46
N ARG A 320 -5.37 13.04 -21.14
CA ARG A 320 -4.92 12.01 -22.07
C ARG A 320 -5.67 10.69 -21.88
N VAL A 321 -6.24 10.47 -20.68
CA VAL A 321 -7.00 9.28 -20.33
C VAL A 321 -8.29 9.66 -19.60
N ASP A 322 -9.29 8.80 -19.63
CA ASP A 322 -10.61 9.05 -19.03
C ASP A 322 -10.65 8.59 -17.57
N LEU A 323 -9.99 7.45 -17.27
CA LEU A 323 -9.94 6.87 -15.96
C LEU A 323 -8.56 6.27 -15.70
N GLN A 324 -7.91 6.65 -14.59
CA GLN A 324 -6.74 5.93 -14.08
C GLN A 324 -7.15 5.06 -12.90
N LEU A 325 -6.65 3.81 -12.85
CA LEU A 325 -6.79 2.88 -11.73
C LEU A 325 -5.46 2.71 -11.03
N SER A 326 -5.45 3.00 -9.73
CA SER A 326 -4.24 2.96 -8.90
C SER A 326 -4.47 2.22 -7.57
N GLY A 327 -3.38 1.79 -6.96
CA GLY A 327 -3.30 1.25 -5.61
C GLY A 327 -2.34 2.04 -4.73
N HIS A 328 -1.29 1.37 -4.22
CA HIS A 328 -0.12 1.91 -3.54
C HIS A 328 -0.35 2.54 -2.16
N THR A 329 -1.40 3.30 -1.96
CA THR A 329 -1.61 4.12 -0.76
C THR A 329 -2.08 3.34 0.46
N HIS A 330 -2.66 2.16 0.24
CA HIS A 330 -3.36 1.35 1.24
C HIS A 330 -4.43 2.12 2.04
N GLY A 331 -4.90 3.27 1.52
CA GLY A 331 -5.76 4.18 2.29
C GLY A 331 -5.09 4.74 3.55
N GLY A 332 -3.76 4.71 3.62
CA GLY A 332 -2.96 5.06 4.78
C GLY A 332 -2.79 3.94 5.80
N GLN A 333 -3.38 2.77 5.60
CA GLN A 333 -3.30 1.50 6.34
C GLN A 333 -3.42 1.58 7.87
N LEU A 334 -2.58 2.38 8.54
CA LEU A 334 -2.50 2.55 10.00
C LEU A 334 -2.71 4.03 10.35
N TRP A 335 -3.95 4.40 10.66
CA TRP A 335 -4.21 5.79 11.06
C TRP A 335 -3.23 6.25 12.18
N PRO A 336 -2.68 7.46 12.12
CA PRO A 336 -2.90 8.55 11.16
C PRO A 336 -1.89 8.59 9.99
N PHE A 337 -1.22 7.50 9.66
CA PHE A 337 -0.16 7.44 8.63
C PHE A 337 -0.62 7.97 7.26
N GLY A 338 -1.92 7.93 6.97
CA GLY A 338 -2.49 8.49 5.74
C GLY A 338 -2.17 9.97 5.51
N TYR A 339 -1.99 10.77 6.58
CA TYR A 339 -1.56 12.17 6.43
C TYR A 339 -0.14 12.29 5.86
N LEU A 340 0.75 11.35 6.21
CA LEU A 340 2.10 11.30 5.64
C LEU A 340 2.07 10.82 4.18
N VAL A 341 1.20 9.86 3.84
CA VAL A 341 1.02 9.40 2.45
C VAL A 341 0.57 10.55 1.54
N ARG A 342 -0.28 11.46 2.03
CA ARG A 342 -0.76 12.63 1.29
C ARG A 342 0.32 13.66 0.97
N LEU A 343 1.50 13.60 1.59
CA LEU A 343 2.62 14.45 1.25
C LEU A 343 3.24 14.07 -0.11
N ASP A 344 3.08 12.81 -0.54
CA ASP A 344 3.59 12.33 -1.83
C ASP A 344 2.46 12.01 -2.82
N GLN A 345 1.33 11.48 -2.37
CA GLN A 345 0.24 11.01 -3.22
C GLN A 345 -0.95 11.98 -3.22
N PRO A 346 -1.58 12.27 -4.39
CA PRO A 346 -2.67 13.25 -4.47
C PRO A 346 -3.95 12.78 -3.77
N THR A 347 -4.15 11.46 -3.68
CA THR A 347 -5.34 10.86 -3.07
C THR A 347 -4.97 9.64 -2.22
N LEU A 348 -5.80 9.34 -1.21
CA LEU A 348 -5.63 8.13 -0.40
C LEU A 348 -6.53 6.99 -0.87
N ALA A 349 -7.74 7.28 -1.31
CA ALA A 349 -8.72 6.28 -1.72
C ALA A 349 -9.94 6.91 -2.38
N GLY A 350 -10.63 6.10 -3.20
CA GLY A 350 -11.88 6.48 -3.86
C GLY A 350 -11.68 7.18 -5.19
N LEU A 351 -12.77 7.70 -5.73
CA LEU A 351 -12.80 8.37 -7.02
C LEU A 351 -12.55 9.87 -6.84
N SER A 352 -11.68 10.45 -7.64
CA SER A 352 -11.38 11.87 -7.70
C SER A 352 -11.23 12.33 -9.14
N ARG A 353 -11.44 13.63 -9.41
CA ARG A 353 -11.29 14.23 -10.74
C ARG A 353 -9.99 15.02 -10.82
N HIS A 354 -9.28 14.86 -11.91
CA HIS A 354 -8.02 15.51 -12.23
C HIS A 354 -8.08 16.12 -13.65
N GLY A 355 -8.37 17.41 -13.73
CA GLY A 355 -8.69 18.07 -14.99
C GLY A 355 -10.13 17.83 -15.48
N PRO A 356 -10.51 18.34 -16.65
CA PRO A 356 -11.87 18.24 -17.17
C PRO A 356 -12.28 16.82 -17.57
N ARG A 357 -11.37 15.99 -18.07
CA ARG A 357 -11.65 14.66 -18.60
C ARG A 357 -11.25 13.55 -17.61
N THR A 358 -10.08 13.62 -17.00
CA THR A 358 -9.47 12.49 -16.30
C THR A 358 -10.06 12.27 -14.90
N GLN A 359 -10.45 11.04 -14.61
CA GLN A 359 -10.80 10.56 -13.29
C GLN A 359 -9.71 9.62 -12.77
N LEU A 360 -9.51 9.60 -11.45
CA LEU A 360 -8.60 8.67 -10.78
C LEU A 360 -9.36 7.89 -9.73
N TYR A 361 -9.35 6.57 -9.82
CA TYR A 361 -9.78 5.70 -8.73
C TYR A 361 -8.53 5.16 -8.03
N THR A 362 -8.41 5.47 -6.74
CA THR A 362 -7.35 4.96 -5.87
C THR A 362 -7.95 3.91 -4.96
N SER A 363 -7.54 2.65 -5.14
CA SER A 363 -7.93 1.55 -4.26
C SER A 363 -7.17 1.61 -2.93
N ARG A 364 -7.83 1.14 -1.86
CA ARG A 364 -7.18 0.92 -0.55
C ARG A 364 -6.31 -0.33 -0.51
N GLY A 365 -6.22 -1.07 -1.61
CA GLY A 365 -5.52 -2.35 -1.65
C GLY A 365 -6.31 -3.52 -1.08
N THR A 366 -6.03 -4.70 -1.59
CA THR A 366 -6.72 -5.96 -1.22
C THR A 366 -6.03 -6.65 -0.03
N GLY A 367 -4.70 -6.60 0.02
CA GLY A 367 -3.89 -7.09 1.14
C GLY A 367 -3.46 -5.98 2.11
N PHE A 368 -2.23 -6.03 2.58
CA PHE A 368 -1.60 -5.02 3.43
C PHE A 368 -0.08 -5.06 3.26
N TRP A 369 0.56 -3.91 3.43
CA TRP A 369 2.01 -3.78 3.38
C TRP A 369 2.62 -3.79 4.78
N GLY A 370 3.63 -4.63 5.01
CA GLY A 370 4.39 -4.67 6.28
C GLY A 370 3.54 -5.12 7.49
N PRO A 371 3.12 -4.22 8.40
CA PRO A 371 2.31 -4.56 9.57
C PRO A 371 0.97 -5.21 9.21
N PRO A 372 0.60 -6.37 9.79
CA PRO A 372 -0.65 -7.07 9.48
C PRO A 372 -1.86 -6.44 10.19
N PHE A 373 -2.00 -5.12 10.06
CA PHE A 373 -3.09 -4.35 10.66
C PHE A 373 -3.68 -3.36 9.66
N ARG A 374 -5.01 -3.21 9.69
CA ARG A 374 -5.77 -2.21 8.93
C ARG A 374 -6.61 -1.38 9.90
N ILE A 375 -6.09 -0.21 10.34
CA ILE A 375 -6.75 0.67 11.31
C ILE A 375 -7.30 1.88 10.59
N PHE A 376 -8.65 1.98 10.53
CA PHE A 376 -9.46 2.97 9.81
C PHE A 376 -9.23 3.04 8.29
N ALA A 377 -8.57 2.04 7.73
CA ALA A 377 -8.31 1.88 6.31
C ALA A 377 -8.62 0.43 5.86
N PRO A 378 -9.90 0.02 5.81
CA PRO A 378 -10.27 -1.36 5.47
C PRO A 378 -9.79 -1.71 4.06
N PRO A 379 -9.36 -2.97 3.82
CA PRO A 379 -8.99 -3.45 2.49
C PRO A 379 -10.22 -3.47 1.57
N GLU A 380 -10.01 -3.60 0.26
CA GLU A 380 -11.10 -3.72 -0.70
C GLU A 380 -10.71 -4.50 -1.95
N ILE A 381 -11.71 -5.10 -2.59
CA ILE A 381 -11.74 -5.41 -4.01
C ILE A 381 -12.68 -4.39 -4.63
N ALA A 382 -12.23 -3.65 -5.65
CA ALA A 382 -13.06 -2.64 -6.29
C ALA A 382 -13.76 -3.20 -7.53
N VAL A 383 -15.05 -2.94 -7.68
CA VAL A 383 -15.83 -3.20 -8.89
C VAL A 383 -16.24 -1.87 -9.47
N LEU A 384 -15.66 -1.52 -10.59
CA LEU A 384 -15.95 -0.27 -11.30
C LEU A 384 -16.84 -0.59 -12.50
N THR A 385 -18.09 -0.16 -12.42
CA THR A 385 -19.03 -0.29 -13.53
C THR A 385 -18.94 0.96 -14.39
N LEU A 386 -18.38 0.82 -15.59
CA LEU A 386 -18.29 1.92 -16.53
C LEU A 386 -19.69 2.26 -17.06
N ARG A 387 -20.02 3.55 -17.07
CA ARG A 387 -21.30 4.08 -17.53
C ARG A 387 -21.06 5.19 -18.54
N ARG A 388 -21.92 5.27 -19.51
CA ARG A 388 -21.92 6.40 -20.44
C ARG A 388 -22.19 7.70 -19.67
N ALA A 389 -21.35 8.70 -19.88
CA ALA A 389 -21.67 10.05 -19.41
C ALA A 389 -22.92 10.56 -20.11
N ARG A 390 -23.83 11.17 -19.36
CA ARG A 390 -24.98 11.85 -19.95
C ARG A 390 -24.50 13.16 -20.58
N PRO A 391 -24.92 13.51 -21.79
CA PRO A 391 -24.63 14.83 -22.33
C PRO A 391 -25.14 15.92 -21.37
N GLY A 392 -24.23 16.77 -20.88
CA GLY A 392 -24.60 17.92 -20.04
C GLY A 392 -24.78 17.64 -18.53
N ALA A 393 -24.20 16.56 -17.97
CA ALA A 393 -24.18 16.31 -16.54
C ALA A 393 -22.87 16.81 -15.91
#